data_d57fb6eec9d848e94c1c0a1582e65092
#
_entry.id   d57fb6eec9d848e94c1c0a1582e65092
#
_cell.length_a   1.000
_cell.length_b   1.000
_cell.length_c   1.000
_cell.angle_alpha   90.00
_cell.angle_beta   90.00
_cell.angle_gamma   90.00
#
_symmetry.space_group_name_H-M   'P 1'
#
loop_
_entity.id
_entity.type
_entity.pdbx_description
1 polymer ?
#
loop_
_entity_poly.entity_id
_entity_poly.type
_entity_poly.pdbx_seq_one_letter_code
_entity_poly.pdbx_strand_id
1 'polypeptide(L)'
;EILKKAIAAGKHIYCEKPVSENLQGALEIARYAKQKGVKNGVVHDKLYLPGLLKLKRLRDSGFFGRIISVRGEFGYWVFDGEMIPAQRPSWNYRKNDGGGIIKDMLCHWRYVLDNVVAPVKSVSCTGQVNIVERWDEAGQKYISDADDAAYALFELEGGIIAQINSSWCVRVKREDLVTFQVDGTLGSAVAGLHNCSTQHHVNTPKPTWNPDQPQNINYFDHWEPVPDNTEFKNGFQSQWEEFLRHVVEDGPWKYDLYEGAKGVQLAECALQSWKERRWVDVPEIEV
;
A
#
# COMPACT_ATOMS: atom_id res chain seq x y z
N GLU A 1 -6.21 13.61 18.73
CA GLU A 1 -7.09 14.49 19.52
C GLU A 1 -8.50 14.57 18.89
N ILE A 2 -8.64 14.85 17.59
CA ILE A 2 -9.94 14.99 16.90
C ILE A 2 -10.80 13.74 17.06
N LEU A 3 -10.23 12.54 16.78
CA LEU A 3 -10.96 11.27 16.91
C LEU A 3 -11.46 11.04 18.34
N LYS A 4 -10.64 11.32 19.38
CA LYS A 4 -11.04 11.17 20.79
C LYS A 4 -12.26 12.06 21.12
N LYS A 5 -12.29 13.29 20.62
CA LYS A 5 -13.43 14.22 20.81
C LYS A 5 -14.69 13.72 20.10
N ALA A 6 -14.57 13.23 18.87
CA ALA A 6 -15.71 12.69 18.12
C ALA A 6 -16.30 11.45 18.79
N ILE A 7 -15.43 10.50 19.21
CA ILE A 7 -15.84 9.29 19.94
C ILE A 7 -16.51 9.66 21.29
N ALA A 8 -15.93 10.60 22.05
CA ALA A 8 -16.53 11.08 23.31
C ALA A 8 -17.93 11.66 23.10
N ALA A 9 -18.17 12.30 21.96
CA ALA A 9 -19.48 12.85 21.58
C ALA A 9 -20.43 11.80 20.95
N GLY A 10 -20.06 10.50 20.99
CA GLY A 10 -20.88 9.41 20.46
C GLY A 10 -21.02 9.41 18.93
N LYS A 11 -20.11 10.06 18.20
CA LYS A 11 -20.17 10.12 16.74
C LYS A 11 -19.51 8.92 16.12
N HIS A 12 -20.12 8.35 15.07
CA HIS A 12 -19.45 7.42 14.19
C HIS A 12 -18.33 8.12 13.44
N ILE A 13 -17.25 7.43 13.17
CA ILE A 13 -16.04 8.02 12.59
C ILE A 13 -15.57 7.25 11.36
N TYR A 14 -15.13 7.99 10.36
CA TYR A 14 -14.44 7.48 9.19
C TYR A 14 -13.25 8.40 8.92
N CYS A 15 -12.05 7.89 9.04
CA CYS A 15 -10.86 8.72 9.02
C CYS A 15 -9.82 8.26 7.98
N GLU A 16 -8.98 9.22 7.60
CA GLU A 16 -7.81 8.94 6.77
C GLU A 16 -6.75 8.13 7.53
N LYS A 17 -5.94 7.43 6.77
CA LYS A 17 -4.71 6.81 7.25
C LYS A 17 -3.55 7.85 7.23
N PRO A 18 -2.52 7.67 8.07
CA PRO A 18 -2.46 6.78 9.22
C PRO A 18 -3.35 7.28 10.37
N VAL A 19 -3.96 6.35 11.10
CA VAL A 19 -4.92 6.70 12.17
C VAL A 19 -4.29 7.37 13.39
N SER A 20 -2.97 7.26 13.53
CA SER A 20 -2.15 7.83 14.60
C SER A 20 -0.68 7.92 14.17
N GLU A 21 0.10 8.70 14.90
CA GLU A 21 1.54 8.81 14.71
C GLU A 21 2.31 7.54 15.12
N ASN A 22 1.73 6.75 16.03
CA ASN A 22 2.33 5.51 16.55
C ASN A 22 1.25 4.45 16.85
N LEU A 23 1.71 3.19 16.96
CA LEU A 23 0.85 2.04 17.18
C LEU A 23 0.08 2.13 18.51
N GLN A 24 0.73 2.56 19.57
CA GLN A 24 0.07 2.68 20.88
C GLN A 24 -1.14 3.61 20.81
N GLY A 25 -0.97 4.80 20.21
CA GLY A 25 -2.06 5.76 20.02
C GLY A 25 -3.16 5.23 19.11
N ALA A 26 -2.81 4.46 18.06
CA ALA A 26 -3.78 3.81 17.19
C ALA A 26 -4.64 2.80 17.95
N LEU A 27 -4.02 1.95 18.78
CA LEU A 27 -4.72 0.96 19.61
C LEU A 27 -5.56 1.59 20.71
N GLU A 28 -5.08 2.66 21.35
CA GLU A 28 -5.87 3.41 22.34
C GLU A 28 -7.16 3.96 21.74
N ILE A 29 -7.09 4.55 20.55
CA ILE A 29 -8.26 5.09 19.85
C ILE A 29 -9.21 3.97 19.44
N ALA A 30 -8.69 2.84 18.93
CA ALA A 30 -9.50 1.69 18.53
C ALA A 30 -10.25 1.10 19.76
N ARG A 31 -9.56 0.88 20.88
CA ARG A 31 -10.17 0.41 22.12
C ARG A 31 -11.22 1.39 22.64
N TYR A 32 -10.94 2.68 22.58
CA TYR A 32 -11.88 3.71 23.02
C TYR A 32 -13.14 3.73 22.15
N ALA A 33 -13.03 3.61 20.84
CA ALA A 33 -14.16 3.51 19.94
C ALA A 33 -15.02 2.26 20.26
N LYS A 34 -14.36 1.10 20.47
CA LYS A 34 -15.02 -0.15 20.87
C LYS A 34 -15.76 0.01 22.20
N GLN A 35 -15.12 0.60 23.21
CA GLN A 35 -15.72 0.85 24.54
C GLN A 35 -16.95 1.75 24.45
N LYS A 36 -16.94 2.75 23.56
CA LYS A 36 -18.06 3.67 23.36
C LYS A 36 -19.14 3.15 22.40
N GLY A 37 -18.94 1.99 21.81
CA GLY A 37 -19.87 1.40 20.85
C GLY A 37 -20.10 2.24 19.59
N VAL A 38 -19.13 3.09 19.22
CA VAL A 38 -19.23 3.88 18.00
C VAL A 38 -18.72 3.07 16.80
N LYS A 39 -19.46 3.09 15.70
CA LYS A 39 -19.01 2.52 14.44
C LYS A 39 -17.87 3.36 13.87
N ASN A 40 -16.85 2.68 13.35
CA ASN A 40 -15.65 3.36 12.93
C ASN A 40 -15.05 2.70 11.69
N GLY A 41 -14.32 3.48 10.89
CA GLY A 41 -13.68 3.04 9.67
C GLY A 41 -12.45 3.85 9.33
N VAL A 42 -11.55 3.22 8.57
CA VAL A 42 -10.33 3.82 8.05
C VAL A 42 -10.31 3.68 6.53
N VAL A 43 -9.80 4.72 5.86
CA VAL A 43 -9.65 4.73 4.40
C VAL A 43 -8.64 3.68 3.95
N HIS A 44 -9.13 2.72 3.15
CA HIS A 44 -8.36 1.69 2.46
C HIS A 44 -8.71 1.70 0.96
N ASP A 45 -8.73 2.88 0.37
CA ASP A 45 -9.20 3.19 -0.99
C ASP A 45 -8.63 2.28 -2.08
N LYS A 46 -7.37 1.88 -1.94
CA LYS A 46 -6.70 1.05 -2.97
C LYS A 46 -7.31 -0.32 -3.14
N LEU A 47 -7.98 -0.86 -2.11
CA LEU A 47 -8.69 -2.14 -2.22
C LEU A 47 -9.89 -2.10 -3.16
N TYR A 48 -10.38 -0.90 -3.48
CA TYR A 48 -11.52 -0.66 -4.35
C TYR A 48 -11.11 -0.21 -5.76
N LEU A 49 -9.80 -0.15 -6.03
CA LEU A 49 -9.31 0.18 -7.36
C LEU A 49 -9.48 -1.02 -8.32
N PRO A 50 -9.90 -0.79 -9.56
CA PRO A 50 -10.22 -1.86 -10.51
C PRO A 50 -9.12 -2.91 -10.69
N GLY A 51 -7.86 -2.48 -10.82
CA GLY A 51 -6.73 -3.39 -10.98
C GLY A 51 -6.54 -4.32 -9.78
N LEU A 52 -6.65 -3.78 -8.56
CA LEU A 52 -6.51 -4.58 -7.32
C LEU A 52 -7.72 -5.47 -7.05
N LEU A 53 -8.94 -5.03 -7.41
CA LEU A 53 -10.13 -5.87 -7.37
C LEU A 53 -10.01 -7.08 -8.31
N LYS A 54 -9.48 -6.87 -9.52
CA LYS A 54 -9.20 -7.94 -10.47
C LYS A 54 -8.14 -8.91 -9.92
N LEU A 55 -7.06 -8.38 -9.35
CA LEU A 55 -5.99 -9.18 -8.75
C LEU A 55 -6.52 -10.03 -7.58
N LYS A 56 -7.34 -9.46 -6.71
CA LYS A 56 -8.01 -10.17 -5.62
C LYS A 56 -8.91 -11.28 -6.15
N ARG A 57 -9.71 -11.01 -7.18
CA ARG A 57 -10.57 -12.01 -7.83
C ARG A 57 -9.78 -13.18 -8.39
N LEU A 58 -8.63 -12.93 -9.02
CA LEU A 58 -7.74 -13.98 -9.51
C LEU A 58 -7.18 -14.82 -8.37
N ARG A 59 -6.76 -14.21 -7.26
CA ARG A 59 -6.33 -14.95 -6.07
C ARG A 59 -7.45 -15.84 -5.55
N ASP A 60 -8.62 -15.27 -5.34
CA ASP A 60 -9.77 -15.96 -4.74
C ASP A 60 -10.28 -17.13 -5.63
N SER A 61 -10.07 -17.05 -6.95
CA SER A 61 -10.38 -18.13 -7.90
C SER A 61 -9.34 -19.25 -7.95
N GLY A 62 -8.20 -19.11 -7.26
CA GLY A 62 -7.10 -20.07 -7.33
C GLY A 62 -6.24 -19.97 -8.60
N PHE A 63 -6.39 -18.92 -9.40
CA PHE A 63 -5.67 -18.72 -10.68
C PHE A 63 -4.15 -18.89 -10.55
N PHE A 64 -3.57 -18.41 -9.45
CA PHE A 64 -2.12 -18.46 -9.24
C PHE A 64 -1.60 -19.84 -8.87
N GLY A 65 -2.46 -20.78 -8.39
CA GLY A 65 -2.00 -21.94 -7.66
C GLY A 65 -1.31 -21.51 -6.35
N ARG A 66 -0.11 -22.01 -6.06
CA ARG A 66 0.71 -21.49 -4.95
C ARG A 66 1.41 -20.21 -5.40
N ILE A 67 1.13 -19.10 -4.72
CA ILE A 67 1.84 -17.83 -4.96
C ILE A 67 3.30 -17.99 -4.52
N ILE A 68 4.22 -17.53 -5.36
CA ILE A 68 5.67 -17.63 -5.17
C ILE A 68 6.23 -16.30 -4.70
N SER A 69 5.90 -15.22 -5.41
CA SER A 69 6.44 -13.89 -5.14
C SER A 69 5.49 -12.78 -5.55
N VAL A 70 5.71 -11.61 -4.94
CA VAL A 70 5.05 -10.36 -5.32
C VAL A 70 6.12 -9.29 -5.54
N ARG A 71 6.00 -8.53 -6.63
CA ARG A 71 6.82 -7.34 -6.88
C ARG A 71 5.91 -6.14 -7.03
N GLY A 72 6.16 -5.10 -6.26
CA GLY A 72 5.43 -3.84 -6.31
C GLY A 72 6.37 -2.67 -6.61
N GLU A 73 5.91 -1.78 -7.48
CA GLU A 73 6.62 -0.54 -7.78
C GLU A 73 5.63 0.61 -7.71
N PHE A 74 5.89 1.54 -6.79
CA PHE A 74 5.12 2.78 -6.66
C PHE A 74 6.06 3.96 -6.74
N GLY A 75 5.68 5.00 -7.46
CA GLY A 75 6.42 6.25 -7.38
C GLY A 75 6.24 7.13 -8.60
N TYR A 76 6.62 8.34 -8.42
CA TYR A 76 6.64 9.39 -9.44
C TYR A 76 7.57 10.52 -8.98
N TRP A 77 7.91 11.42 -9.91
CA TRP A 77 8.71 12.58 -9.57
C TRP A 77 7.82 13.65 -8.95
N VAL A 78 7.98 13.87 -7.66
CA VAL A 78 7.40 15.03 -6.98
C VAL A 78 8.35 16.19 -7.10
N PHE A 79 7.84 17.34 -7.51
CA PHE A 79 8.65 18.56 -7.66
C PHE A 79 9.39 18.88 -6.37
N ASP A 80 10.64 19.27 -6.50
CA ASP A 80 11.51 19.62 -5.38
C ASP A 80 11.17 20.94 -4.69
N GLY A 81 10.26 21.72 -5.29
CA GLY A 81 9.78 23.00 -4.73
C GLY A 81 10.59 24.23 -5.18
N GLU A 82 11.60 24.04 -6.06
CA GLU A 82 12.43 25.16 -6.51
C GLU A 82 11.70 26.14 -7.42
N MET A 83 10.84 25.63 -8.31
CA MET A 83 10.17 26.44 -9.35
C MET A 83 8.70 26.68 -9.07
N ILE A 84 8.07 25.75 -8.40
CA ILE A 84 6.66 25.77 -8.01
C ILE A 84 6.53 25.13 -6.63
N PRO A 85 5.49 25.48 -5.85
CA PRO A 85 5.21 24.81 -4.59
C PRO A 85 5.26 23.31 -4.80
N ALA A 86 5.89 22.58 -3.90
CA ALA A 86 5.98 21.13 -3.96
C ALA A 86 4.59 20.54 -4.18
N GLN A 87 4.48 19.54 -5.02
CA GLN A 87 3.23 18.85 -5.32
C GLN A 87 2.60 18.23 -4.05
N ARG A 88 3.44 17.99 -3.04
CA ARG A 88 3.02 17.57 -1.69
C ARG A 88 3.38 18.67 -0.69
N PRO A 89 2.53 18.90 0.34
CA PRO A 89 2.82 19.84 1.40
C PRO A 89 4.16 19.55 2.09
N SER A 90 4.86 20.60 2.51
CA SER A 90 6.22 20.54 3.08
C SER A 90 6.33 19.64 4.32
N TRP A 91 5.25 19.45 5.09
CA TRP A 91 5.24 18.59 6.27
C TRP A 91 5.55 17.12 5.91
N ASN A 92 5.23 16.67 4.69
CA ASN A 92 5.53 15.30 4.24
C ASN A 92 7.04 14.99 4.26
N TYR A 93 7.88 16.00 4.25
CA TYR A 93 9.34 15.87 4.21
C TYR A 93 10.03 16.24 5.52
N ARG A 94 9.25 16.40 6.61
CA ARG A 94 9.73 16.73 7.95
C ARG A 94 9.33 15.65 8.94
N LYS A 95 10.33 15.01 9.58
CA LYS A 95 10.07 13.92 10.56
C LYS A 95 9.23 14.37 11.74
N ASN A 96 9.51 15.58 12.24
CA ASN A 96 8.80 16.12 13.39
C ASN A 96 7.33 16.43 13.12
N ASP A 97 6.95 16.59 11.84
CA ASP A 97 5.59 16.83 11.40
C ASP A 97 4.87 15.53 11.00
N GLY A 98 5.50 14.37 11.25
CA GLY A 98 4.94 13.06 10.92
C GLY A 98 5.21 12.61 9.49
N GLY A 99 6.07 13.31 8.74
CA GLY A 99 6.40 13.02 7.35
C GLY A 99 7.21 11.73 7.14
N GLY A 100 7.40 11.38 5.89
CA GLY A 100 8.14 10.23 5.39
C GLY A 100 7.30 9.26 4.58
N ILE A 101 7.85 8.79 3.46
CA ILE A 101 7.15 7.86 2.55
C ILE A 101 6.91 6.49 3.19
N ILE A 102 7.76 6.07 4.14
CA ILE A 102 7.55 4.84 4.90
C ILE A 102 6.22 4.93 5.66
N LYS A 103 6.01 6.00 6.41
CA LYS A 103 4.75 6.23 7.15
C LYS A 103 3.54 6.37 6.22
N ASP A 104 3.71 7.08 5.12
CA ASP A 104 2.62 7.33 4.17
C ASP A 104 2.24 6.06 3.39
N MET A 105 3.23 5.36 2.82
CA MET A 105 2.95 4.30 1.85
C MET A 105 2.87 2.90 2.46
N LEU A 106 3.62 2.59 3.52
CA LEU A 106 3.56 1.24 4.07
C LEU A 106 2.22 0.92 4.74
N CYS A 107 1.51 1.94 5.23
CA CYS A 107 0.12 1.79 5.65
C CYS A 107 -0.76 1.24 4.52
N HIS A 108 -0.55 1.71 3.27
CA HIS A 108 -1.26 1.19 2.11
C HIS A 108 -0.83 -0.24 1.77
N TRP A 109 0.49 -0.51 1.78
CA TRP A 109 0.98 -1.83 1.44
C TRP A 109 0.56 -2.89 2.45
N ARG A 110 0.41 -2.52 3.72
CA ARG A 110 -0.11 -3.44 4.73
C ARG A 110 -1.49 -3.98 4.33
N TYR A 111 -2.45 -3.11 4.14
CA TYR A 111 -3.79 -3.57 3.83
C TYR A 111 -3.92 -4.17 2.42
N VAL A 112 -3.10 -3.71 1.45
CA VAL A 112 -3.07 -4.32 0.12
C VAL A 112 -2.56 -5.75 0.21
N LEU A 113 -1.40 -5.99 0.82
CA LEU A 113 -0.84 -7.34 0.96
C LEU A 113 -1.77 -8.26 1.75
N ASP A 114 -2.23 -7.83 2.93
CA ASP A 114 -3.09 -8.61 3.81
C ASP A 114 -4.44 -9.02 3.14
N ASN A 115 -4.97 -8.19 2.24
CA ASN A 115 -6.27 -8.45 1.62
C ASN A 115 -6.20 -9.00 0.20
N VAL A 116 -5.13 -8.75 -0.53
CA VAL A 116 -5.00 -9.15 -1.95
C VAL A 116 -4.09 -10.36 -2.11
N VAL A 117 -3.13 -10.58 -1.21
CA VAL A 117 -2.18 -11.70 -1.28
C VAL A 117 -2.27 -12.59 -0.05
N ALA A 118 -1.58 -12.22 1.03
CA ALA A 118 -1.53 -12.93 2.31
C ALA A 118 -1.04 -12.00 3.43
N PRO A 119 -1.31 -12.32 4.72
CA PRO A 119 -0.89 -11.52 5.86
C PRO A 119 0.63 -11.33 5.93
N VAL A 120 1.05 -10.11 6.26
CA VAL A 120 2.47 -9.75 6.47
C VAL A 120 2.94 -10.30 7.81
N LYS A 121 4.09 -11.02 7.81
CA LYS A 121 4.72 -11.63 9.00
C LYS A 121 5.99 -10.90 9.44
N SER A 122 6.81 -10.42 8.49
CA SER A 122 8.01 -9.67 8.80
C SER A 122 8.36 -8.66 7.71
N VAL A 123 9.22 -7.70 8.01
CA VAL A 123 9.67 -6.68 7.08
C VAL A 123 11.16 -6.40 7.22
N SER A 124 11.82 -6.20 6.08
CA SER A 124 13.15 -5.59 5.97
C SER A 124 13.04 -4.35 5.08
N CYS A 125 13.39 -3.19 5.60
CA CYS A 125 13.21 -1.92 4.91
C CYS A 125 14.47 -1.06 4.98
N THR A 126 14.69 -0.29 3.92
CA THR A 126 15.66 0.82 3.89
C THR A 126 14.98 2.06 3.34
N GLY A 127 15.04 3.15 4.09
CA GLY A 127 14.59 4.47 3.66
C GLY A 127 15.76 5.30 3.11
N GLN A 128 15.44 6.37 2.40
CA GLN A 128 16.42 7.33 1.91
C GLN A 128 15.81 8.73 1.82
N VAL A 129 16.62 9.75 2.07
CA VAL A 129 16.33 11.17 1.78
C VAL A 129 17.15 11.55 0.56
N ASN A 130 16.55 11.62 -0.61
CA ASN A 130 17.24 11.91 -1.86
C ASN A 130 17.30 13.42 -2.15
N ILE A 131 16.21 14.15 -1.91
CA ILE A 131 16.12 15.58 -2.13
C ILE A 131 16.19 16.29 -0.78
N VAL A 132 17.40 16.67 -0.40
CA VAL A 132 17.69 17.24 0.92
C VAL A 132 17.23 18.69 1.05
N GLU A 133 17.45 19.51 0.01
CA GLU A 133 17.03 20.90 0.00
C GLU A 133 15.67 21.03 -0.67
N ARG A 134 14.72 21.65 0.03
CA ARG A 134 13.35 21.86 -0.47
C ARG A 134 12.87 23.27 -0.10
N TRP A 135 11.78 23.69 -0.73
CA TRP A 135 11.09 24.96 -0.47
C TRP A 135 9.68 24.67 0.02
N ASP A 136 9.25 25.40 1.03
CA ASP A 136 7.90 25.30 1.58
C ASP A 136 6.89 26.13 0.76
N GLU A 137 5.65 26.13 1.21
CA GLU A 137 4.52 26.81 0.57
C GLU A 137 4.68 28.35 0.54
N ALA A 138 5.54 28.90 1.41
CA ALA A 138 5.89 30.30 1.44
C ALA A 138 7.15 30.65 0.61
N GLY A 139 7.72 29.65 -0.09
CA GLY A 139 8.97 29.79 -0.84
C GLY A 139 10.21 29.88 0.04
N GLN A 140 10.12 29.44 1.31
CA GLN A 140 11.27 29.42 2.21
C GLN A 140 12.01 28.09 2.08
N LYS A 141 13.33 28.19 1.89
CA LYS A 141 14.21 27.03 1.81
C LYS A 141 14.31 26.33 3.17
N TYR A 142 14.22 25.01 3.17
CA TYR A 142 14.43 24.18 4.36
C TYR A 142 15.18 22.89 4.02
N ILE A 143 15.69 22.21 5.05
CA ILE A 143 16.34 20.90 4.93
C ILE A 143 15.32 19.83 5.25
N SER A 144 15.07 18.96 4.27
CA SER A 144 14.25 17.76 4.42
C SER A 144 15.00 16.71 5.24
N ASP A 145 14.34 16.09 6.21
CA ASP A 145 14.91 15.03 7.05
C ASP A 145 14.06 13.76 7.05
N ALA A 146 12.87 13.79 6.46
CA ALA A 146 12.02 12.61 6.28
C ALA A 146 12.33 11.89 4.95
N ASP A 147 12.17 10.57 4.96
CA ASP A 147 12.41 9.71 3.81
C ASP A 147 11.46 10.01 2.65
N ASP A 148 12.02 10.12 1.43
CA ASP A 148 11.31 10.29 0.17
C ASP A 148 11.40 9.08 -0.76
N ALA A 149 12.12 8.05 -0.32
CA ALA A 149 12.17 6.72 -0.93
C ALA A 149 12.26 5.63 0.14
N ALA A 150 11.61 4.49 -0.14
CA ALA A 150 11.61 3.30 0.68
C ALA A 150 11.71 2.04 -0.19
N TYR A 151 12.58 1.14 0.19
CA TYR A 151 12.80 -0.15 -0.45
C TYR A 151 12.54 -1.23 0.59
N ALA A 152 11.49 -2.02 0.39
CA ALA A 152 11.03 -2.95 1.41
C ALA A 152 10.84 -4.36 0.86
N LEU A 153 11.29 -5.34 1.65
CA LEU A 153 11.00 -6.76 1.50
C LEU A 153 10.07 -7.18 2.63
N PHE A 154 9.09 -8.02 2.30
CA PHE A 154 8.14 -8.58 3.26
C PHE A 154 8.12 -10.10 3.14
N GLU A 155 8.10 -10.79 4.26
CA GLU A 155 7.69 -12.17 4.32
C GLU A 155 6.21 -12.22 4.68
N LEU A 156 5.44 -12.93 3.87
CA LEU A 156 3.99 -13.10 4.06
C LEU A 156 3.72 -14.53 4.55
N GLU A 157 2.53 -14.73 5.07
CA GLU A 157 2.05 -16.06 5.42
C GLU A 157 2.18 -17.02 4.24
N GLY A 158 2.60 -18.27 4.52
CA GLY A 158 2.87 -19.28 3.49
C GLY A 158 4.27 -19.17 2.86
N GLY A 159 5.16 -18.32 3.40
CA GLY A 159 6.55 -18.16 2.91
C GLY A 159 6.66 -17.38 1.61
N ILE A 160 5.65 -16.60 1.27
CA ILE A 160 5.64 -15.73 0.09
C ILE A 160 6.55 -14.53 0.36
N ILE A 161 7.47 -14.21 -0.57
CA ILE A 161 8.28 -13.00 -0.50
C ILE A 161 7.66 -11.92 -1.38
N ALA A 162 7.39 -10.76 -0.78
CA ALA A 162 6.99 -9.56 -1.49
C ALA A 162 8.10 -8.50 -1.43
N GLN A 163 8.35 -7.84 -2.55
CA GLN A 163 9.22 -6.66 -2.64
C GLN A 163 8.37 -5.49 -3.11
N ILE A 164 8.37 -4.38 -2.37
CA ILE A 164 7.69 -3.16 -2.81
C ILE A 164 8.62 -1.96 -2.64
N ASN A 165 8.89 -1.29 -3.74
CA ASN A 165 9.60 -0.02 -3.77
C ASN A 165 8.61 1.13 -3.81
N SER A 166 8.92 2.20 -3.08
CA SER A 166 8.10 3.41 -3.03
C SER A 166 8.99 4.63 -3.11
N SER A 167 8.75 5.55 -4.06
CA SER A 167 9.60 6.73 -4.18
C SER A 167 8.84 7.92 -4.75
N TRP A 168 9.10 9.09 -4.19
CA TRP A 168 8.67 10.38 -4.75
C TRP A 168 9.73 11.02 -5.65
N CYS A 169 10.85 10.32 -5.90
CA CYS A 169 12.02 10.82 -6.62
C CYS A 169 12.38 9.98 -7.85
N VAL A 170 11.40 9.27 -8.45
CA VAL A 170 11.62 8.44 -9.63
C VAL A 170 10.75 8.88 -10.80
N ARG A 171 11.28 8.72 -12.01
CA ARG A 171 10.52 8.95 -13.24
C ARG A 171 9.82 7.67 -13.65
N VAL A 172 8.56 7.80 -14.03
CA VAL A 172 7.72 6.66 -14.40
C VAL A 172 8.03 6.23 -15.85
N LYS A 173 8.36 4.95 -16.02
CA LYS A 173 8.42 4.27 -17.32
C LYS A 173 7.64 2.95 -17.23
N ARG A 174 6.39 3.03 -16.88
CA ARG A 174 5.41 1.95 -16.78
C ARG A 174 4.02 2.55 -17.04
N GLU A 175 3.02 1.73 -17.20
CA GLU A 175 1.67 2.21 -17.55
C GLU A 175 0.97 3.03 -16.45
N ASP A 176 1.38 2.86 -15.18
CA ASP A 176 0.66 3.46 -14.07
C ASP A 176 1.61 3.89 -12.93
N LEU A 177 1.11 4.67 -11.97
CA LEU A 177 1.86 5.12 -10.78
C LEU A 177 2.24 3.95 -9.88
N VAL A 178 1.44 2.89 -9.87
CA VAL A 178 1.72 1.65 -9.15
C VAL A 178 1.57 0.47 -10.08
N THR A 179 2.43 -0.52 -9.89
CA THR A 179 2.32 -1.82 -10.55
C THR A 179 2.60 -2.91 -9.53
N PHE A 180 1.75 -3.93 -9.50
CA PHE A 180 1.97 -5.16 -8.76
C PHE A 180 2.05 -6.32 -9.74
N GLN A 181 3.10 -7.11 -9.65
CA GLN A 181 3.19 -8.40 -10.32
C GLN A 181 3.13 -9.49 -9.25
N VAL A 182 2.21 -10.43 -9.42
CA VAL A 182 2.07 -11.62 -8.60
C VAL A 182 2.40 -12.83 -9.44
N ASP A 183 3.38 -13.62 -9.01
CA ASP A 183 3.82 -14.83 -9.69
C ASP A 183 3.40 -16.06 -8.88
N GLY A 184 2.76 -17.00 -9.55
CA GLY A 184 2.32 -18.27 -8.98
C GLY A 184 2.67 -19.48 -9.84
N THR A 185 2.43 -20.67 -9.31
CA THR A 185 2.78 -21.93 -10.03
C THR A 185 1.91 -22.21 -11.24
N LEU A 186 0.70 -21.66 -11.30
CA LEU A 186 -0.26 -21.88 -12.39
C LEU A 186 -0.47 -20.66 -13.28
N GLY A 187 -0.06 -19.49 -12.83
CA GLY A 187 -0.17 -18.26 -13.61
C GLY A 187 0.39 -17.05 -12.86
N SER A 188 0.58 -15.98 -13.61
CA SER A 188 1.03 -14.68 -13.11
C SER A 188 0.08 -13.58 -13.53
N ALA A 189 0.03 -12.50 -12.75
CA ALA A 189 -0.74 -11.31 -13.09
C ALA A 189 0.06 -10.05 -12.83
N VAL A 190 -0.17 -9.04 -13.66
CA VAL A 190 0.34 -7.66 -13.48
C VAL A 190 -0.86 -6.74 -13.37
N ALA A 191 -0.94 -6.01 -12.25
CA ALA A 191 -2.03 -5.07 -11.98
C ALA A 191 -1.49 -3.67 -11.67
N GLY A 192 -2.09 -2.65 -12.30
CA GLY A 192 -1.98 -1.24 -11.93
C GLY A 192 -3.19 -0.78 -11.11
N LEU A 193 -3.47 0.52 -11.16
CA LEU A 193 -4.67 1.08 -10.50
C LEU A 193 -5.96 0.64 -11.20
N HIS A 194 -5.95 0.55 -12.52
CA HIS A 194 -7.15 0.29 -13.32
C HIS A 194 -7.09 -1.03 -14.09
N ASN A 195 -5.92 -1.36 -14.63
CA ASN A 195 -5.72 -2.49 -15.50
C ASN A 195 -5.16 -3.69 -14.75
N CYS A 196 -5.46 -4.88 -15.27
CA CYS A 196 -4.84 -6.13 -14.85
C CYS A 196 -4.69 -7.03 -16.07
N SER A 197 -3.53 -7.65 -16.22
CA SER A 197 -3.27 -8.65 -17.26
C SER A 197 -2.73 -9.93 -16.62
N THR A 198 -2.96 -11.06 -17.30
CA THR A 198 -2.57 -12.38 -16.81
C THR A 198 -1.80 -13.15 -17.87
N GLN A 199 -0.89 -14.00 -17.40
CA GLN A 199 -0.27 -15.05 -18.22
C GLN A 199 -0.43 -16.39 -17.50
N HIS A 200 -1.13 -17.32 -18.13
CA HIS A 200 -1.28 -18.68 -17.61
C HIS A 200 -0.02 -19.50 -17.89
N HIS A 201 0.29 -20.47 -17.04
CA HIS A 201 1.53 -21.28 -17.16
C HIS A 201 1.65 -22.00 -18.50
N VAL A 202 0.55 -22.41 -19.15
CA VAL A 202 0.57 -23.07 -20.47
C VAL A 202 1.02 -22.13 -21.58
N ASN A 203 0.87 -20.83 -21.41
CA ASN A 203 1.25 -19.79 -22.38
C ASN A 203 2.62 -19.16 -22.05
N THR A 204 3.30 -19.65 -21.02
CA THR A 204 4.60 -19.08 -20.62
C THR A 204 5.67 -19.41 -21.67
N PRO A 205 6.34 -18.42 -22.26
CA PRO A 205 7.41 -18.64 -23.21
C PRO A 205 8.57 -19.41 -22.56
N LYS A 206 9.22 -20.27 -23.34
CA LYS A 206 10.39 -21.04 -22.90
C LYS A 206 11.66 -20.49 -23.56
N PRO A 207 12.27 -19.44 -23.01
CA PRO A 207 13.49 -18.87 -23.59
C PRO A 207 14.66 -19.84 -23.46
N THR A 208 15.53 -19.81 -24.45
CA THR A 208 16.82 -20.49 -24.39
C THR A 208 17.90 -19.43 -24.35
N TRP A 209 18.73 -19.47 -23.31
CA TRP A 209 19.88 -18.58 -23.25
C TRP A 209 20.94 -18.96 -24.30
N ASN A 210 21.24 -18.02 -25.16
CA ASN A 210 22.33 -18.12 -26.12
C ASN A 210 23.03 -16.75 -26.21
N PRO A 211 24.29 -16.60 -25.72
CA PRO A 211 24.99 -15.31 -25.70
C PRO A 211 25.35 -14.83 -27.13
N ASP A 212 25.40 -15.73 -28.12
CA ASP A 212 25.77 -15.42 -29.51
C ASP A 212 24.58 -14.97 -30.36
N GLN A 213 23.38 -15.01 -29.80
CA GLN A 213 22.15 -14.64 -30.52
C GLN A 213 21.29 -13.70 -29.69
N PRO A 214 20.71 -12.63 -30.28
CA PRO A 214 19.74 -11.80 -29.63
C PRO A 214 18.52 -12.62 -29.18
N GLN A 215 17.97 -12.29 -28.01
CA GLN A 215 16.70 -12.84 -27.57
C GLN A 215 15.58 -12.33 -28.49
N ASN A 216 14.85 -13.28 -29.13
CA ASN A 216 13.77 -12.99 -30.06
C ASN A 216 12.37 -13.14 -29.46
N ILE A 217 12.27 -13.46 -28.18
CA ILE A 217 10.98 -13.55 -27.47
C ILE A 217 10.54 -12.15 -27.05
N ASN A 218 9.34 -11.78 -27.46
CA ASN A 218 8.68 -10.62 -26.90
C ASN A 218 7.96 -11.04 -25.60
N TYR A 219 8.46 -10.63 -24.45
CA TYR A 219 7.90 -10.99 -23.16
C TYR A 219 6.55 -10.32 -22.84
N PHE A 220 6.05 -9.43 -23.68
CA PHE A 220 4.69 -8.87 -23.59
C PHE A 220 3.66 -9.74 -24.31
N ASP A 221 4.11 -10.67 -25.17
CA ASP A 221 3.21 -11.59 -25.82
C ASP A 221 2.59 -12.58 -24.82
N HIS A 222 1.40 -13.07 -25.13
CA HIS A 222 0.66 -14.05 -24.31
C HIS A 222 0.23 -13.53 -22.91
N TRP A 223 0.22 -12.23 -22.71
CA TRP A 223 -0.47 -11.59 -21.61
C TRP A 223 -1.86 -11.14 -22.04
N GLU A 224 -2.87 -11.58 -21.32
CA GLU A 224 -4.27 -11.33 -21.66
C GLU A 224 -4.90 -10.35 -20.66
N PRO A 225 -5.64 -9.33 -21.11
CA PRO A 225 -6.29 -8.40 -20.20
C PRO A 225 -7.39 -9.11 -19.41
N VAL A 226 -7.46 -8.84 -18.13
CA VAL A 226 -8.55 -9.29 -17.25
C VAL A 226 -9.77 -8.38 -17.49
N PRO A 227 -10.90 -8.92 -17.97
CA PRO A 227 -12.06 -8.11 -18.31
C PRO A 227 -12.71 -7.47 -17.10
N ASP A 228 -13.36 -6.34 -17.33
CA ASP A 228 -14.29 -5.75 -16.39
C ASP A 228 -15.57 -6.61 -16.38
N ASN A 229 -15.94 -7.09 -15.19
CA ASN A 229 -17.17 -7.89 -15.00
C ASN A 229 -18.26 -7.09 -14.27
N THR A 230 -17.98 -5.84 -13.98
CA THR A 230 -18.88 -4.89 -13.31
C THR A 230 -18.42 -3.48 -13.64
N GLU A 231 -19.28 -2.52 -13.47
CA GLU A 231 -18.91 -1.12 -13.48
C GLU A 231 -18.11 -0.79 -12.21
N PHE A 232 -16.97 -0.14 -12.37
CA PHE A 232 -16.12 0.28 -11.26
C PHE A 232 -16.42 1.75 -10.93
N LYS A 233 -16.72 2.01 -9.67
CA LYS A 233 -16.86 3.35 -9.11
C LYS A 233 -15.49 3.86 -8.62
N ASN A 234 -15.44 5.13 -8.25
CA ASN A 234 -14.33 5.70 -7.51
C ASN A 234 -14.10 4.92 -6.20
N GLY A 235 -12.84 4.56 -5.90
CA GLY A 235 -12.50 3.71 -4.74
C GLY A 235 -12.92 4.33 -3.40
N PHE A 236 -12.78 5.64 -3.22
CA PHE A 236 -13.27 6.34 -2.03
C PHE A 236 -14.79 6.29 -1.92
N GLN A 237 -15.49 6.52 -3.04
CA GLN A 237 -16.96 6.44 -3.05
C GLN A 237 -17.44 5.04 -2.67
N SER A 238 -16.86 3.99 -3.26
CA SER A 238 -17.24 2.60 -2.98
C SER A 238 -17.07 2.27 -1.51
N GLN A 239 -15.95 2.64 -0.91
CA GLN A 239 -15.69 2.39 0.50
C GLN A 239 -16.60 3.23 1.42
N TRP A 240 -16.89 4.48 1.06
CA TRP A 240 -17.85 5.32 1.78
C TRP A 240 -19.25 4.70 1.78
N GLU A 241 -19.72 4.22 0.63
CA GLU A 241 -21.03 3.57 0.52
C GLU A 241 -21.12 2.32 1.42
N GLU A 242 -20.07 1.50 1.49
CA GLU A 242 -20.02 0.35 2.40
C GLU A 242 -20.02 0.76 3.87
N PHE A 243 -19.23 1.78 4.23
CA PHE A 243 -19.21 2.29 5.59
C PHE A 243 -20.57 2.88 6.01
N LEU A 244 -21.23 3.63 5.14
CA LEU A 244 -22.56 4.16 5.41
C LEU A 244 -23.60 3.07 5.59
N ARG A 245 -23.56 1.99 4.78
CA ARG A 245 -24.42 0.81 5.01
C ARG A 245 -24.12 0.15 6.34
N HIS A 246 -22.85 0.05 6.72
CA HIS A 246 -22.49 -0.43 8.05
C HIS A 246 -23.10 0.44 9.15
N VAL A 247 -23.08 1.77 8.99
CA VAL A 247 -23.62 2.69 9.99
C VAL A 247 -25.15 2.58 10.10
N VAL A 248 -25.86 2.52 8.96
CA VAL A 248 -27.32 2.64 8.90
C VAL A 248 -28.03 1.29 8.97
N GLU A 249 -27.45 0.26 8.37
CA GLU A 249 -28.08 -1.04 8.14
C GLU A 249 -27.39 -2.20 8.90
N ASP A 250 -26.36 -1.91 9.71
CA ASP A 250 -25.49 -2.93 10.35
C ASP A 250 -24.84 -3.88 9.33
N GLY A 251 -24.61 -3.39 8.11
CA GLY A 251 -23.95 -4.15 7.05
C GLY A 251 -22.54 -4.63 7.44
N PRO A 252 -22.00 -5.64 6.76
CA PRO A 252 -20.65 -6.13 7.02
C PRO A 252 -19.61 -5.01 6.86
N TRP A 253 -18.66 -4.95 7.81
CA TRP A 253 -17.57 -3.98 7.75
C TRP A 253 -16.30 -4.57 8.36
N LYS A 254 -15.20 -4.47 7.63
CA LYS A 254 -13.91 -5.05 8.03
C LYS A 254 -12.86 -3.99 8.39
N TYR A 255 -12.94 -2.80 7.81
CA TYR A 255 -11.87 -1.81 7.81
C TYR A 255 -12.03 -0.80 8.96
N ASP A 256 -12.06 -1.31 10.17
CA ASP A 256 -12.14 -0.51 11.40
C ASP A 256 -10.79 0.10 11.82
N LEU A 257 -10.76 0.75 12.98
CA LEU A 257 -9.54 1.35 13.51
C LEU A 257 -8.45 0.33 13.87
N TYR A 258 -8.79 -0.94 14.15
CA TYR A 258 -7.78 -1.98 14.34
C TYR A 258 -7.09 -2.34 13.03
N GLU A 259 -7.84 -2.43 11.94
CA GLU A 259 -7.25 -2.62 10.62
C GLU A 259 -6.36 -1.42 10.24
N GLY A 260 -6.77 -0.20 10.61
CA GLY A 260 -5.93 0.99 10.46
C GLY A 260 -4.66 0.95 11.30
N ALA A 261 -4.73 0.40 12.52
CA ALA A 261 -3.56 0.24 13.40
C ALA A 261 -2.51 -0.71 12.85
N LYS A 262 -2.90 -1.74 12.09
CA LYS A 262 -1.96 -2.64 11.38
C LYS A 262 -1.07 -1.89 10.39
N GLY A 263 -1.62 -0.88 9.71
CA GLY A 263 -0.84 -0.01 8.81
C GLY A 263 0.23 0.78 9.57
N VAL A 264 -0.14 1.37 10.70
CA VAL A 264 0.79 2.09 11.58
C VAL A 264 1.87 1.16 12.13
N GLN A 265 1.49 -0.05 12.56
CA GLN A 265 2.43 -1.09 13.01
C GLN A 265 3.47 -1.41 11.95
N LEU A 266 3.06 -1.66 10.70
CA LEU A 266 4.01 -1.99 9.64
C LEU A 266 4.98 -0.85 9.37
N ALA A 267 4.50 0.40 9.38
CA ALA A 267 5.36 1.57 9.21
C ALA A 267 6.40 1.69 10.34
N GLU A 268 6.02 1.45 11.59
CA GLU A 268 6.95 1.43 12.74
C GLU A 268 7.98 0.29 12.63
N CYS A 269 7.53 -0.93 12.31
CA CYS A 269 8.43 -2.08 12.09
C CYS A 269 9.43 -1.80 10.96
N ALA A 270 9.00 -1.15 9.88
CA ALA A 270 9.87 -0.78 8.77
C ALA A 270 10.89 0.30 9.15
N LEU A 271 10.49 1.31 9.91
CA LEU A 271 11.41 2.32 10.45
C LEU A 271 12.42 1.70 11.43
N GLN A 272 11.98 0.76 12.25
CA GLN A 272 12.86 -0.01 13.13
C GLN A 272 13.85 -0.85 12.32
N SER A 273 13.36 -1.57 11.28
CA SER A 273 14.21 -2.35 10.39
C SER A 273 15.29 -1.50 9.75
N TRP A 274 14.94 -0.33 9.23
CA TRP A 274 15.91 0.62 8.66
C TRP A 274 16.95 1.08 9.68
N LYS A 275 16.50 1.46 10.87
CA LYS A 275 17.39 1.91 11.94
C LYS A 275 18.35 0.83 12.42
N GLU A 276 17.86 -0.40 12.60
CA GLU A 276 18.60 -1.53 13.16
C GLU A 276 19.29 -2.39 12.09
N ARG A 277 19.02 -2.16 10.81
CA ARG A 277 19.56 -2.89 9.65
C ARG A 277 19.34 -4.40 9.74
N ARG A 278 18.13 -4.80 10.10
CA ARG A 278 17.70 -6.21 10.20
C ARG A 278 16.26 -6.40 9.84
N TRP A 279 15.87 -7.66 9.65
CA TRP A 279 14.45 -8.04 9.61
C TRP A 279 13.78 -7.77 10.95
N VAL A 280 12.52 -7.33 10.90
CA VAL A 280 11.66 -7.10 12.06
C VAL A 280 10.37 -7.86 11.88
N ASP A 281 10.01 -8.67 12.87
CA ASP A 281 8.73 -9.37 12.90
C ASP A 281 7.58 -8.39 13.06
N VAL A 282 6.46 -8.71 12.43
CA VAL A 282 5.21 -7.96 12.51
C VAL A 282 4.20 -8.84 13.27
N PRO A 283 4.15 -8.74 14.61
CA PRO A 283 3.29 -9.59 15.42
C PRO A 283 1.81 -9.29 15.19
N GLU A 284 0.96 -10.25 15.49
CA GLU A 284 -0.48 -10.04 15.48
C GLU A 284 -0.86 -9.00 16.55
N ILE A 285 -1.80 -8.12 16.21
CA ILE A 285 -2.34 -7.16 17.16
C ILE A 285 -3.43 -7.86 17.97
N GLU A 286 -3.21 -7.97 19.28
CA GLU A 286 -4.23 -8.44 20.22
C GLU A 286 -5.28 -7.34 20.46
N VAL A 287 -6.56 -7.70 20.29
CA VAL A 287 -7.73 -6.80 20.32
C VAL A 287 -8.43 -6.81 21.68
#